data_137720f2451cc9536d826238c4cef198
#
_entry.id   137720f2451cc9536d826238c4cef198
#
_cell.length_a   1.000
_cell.length_b   1.000
_cell.length_c   1.000
_cell.angle_alpha   90.00
_cell.angle_beta   90.00
_cell.angle_gamma   90.00
#
_symmetry.space_group_name_H-M   'P 1'
#
loop_
_entity.id
_entity.type
_entity.pdbx_description
1 polymer ?
#
loop_
_entity_poly.entity_id
_entity_poly.type
_entity_poly.pdbx_seq_one_letter_code
_entity_poly.pdbx_strand_id
1 'polypeptide(L)'
;MVNVNCSAMIFLTAAVVGSMESRKTGLIINISSDFGRLPAPLVALYGATKAFVIHFSKCIRYEYAPSNIHVQCICPQVVCTKMSKVKRSSFLIPTPEKFVQHALCSATKLKASFQQNPFTNVI
;
A
#
# COMPACT_ATOMS: atom_id res chain seq x y z
N MET A 1 3.43 -17.99 1.13
CA MET A 1 2.90 -16.68 1.57
C MET A 1 4.02 -15.64 1.66
N VAL A 2 5.12 -15.87 2.40
CA VAL A 2 6.25 -14.92 2.50
C VAL A 2 6.80 -14.55 1.12
N ASN A 3 7.10 -15.53 0.28
CA ASN A 3 7.64 -15.26 -1.07
C ASN A 3 6.71 -14.37 -1.92
N VAL A 4 5.39 -14.59 -1.83
CA VAL A 4 4.42 -13.82 -2.61
C VAL A 4 4.18 -12.42 -2.03
N ASN A 5 4.08 -12.31 -0.70
CA ASN A 5 3.72 -11.04 -0.06
C ASN A 5 4.93 -10.15 0.27
N CYS A 6 6.11 -10.73 0.46
CA CYS A 6 7.31 -9.99 0.86
C CYS A 6 8.36 -9.98 -0.26
N SER A 7 8.87 -11.16 -0.66
CA SER A 7 9.96 -11.23 -1.62
C SER A 7 9.57 -10.65 -2.99
N ALA A 8 8.39 -11.01 -3.51
CA ALA A 8 7.92 -10.48 -4.80
C ALA A 8 7.82 -8.95 -4.78
N MET A 9 7.35 -8.36 -3.69
CA MET A 9 7.25 -6.91 -3.55
C MET A 9 8.64 -6.24 -3.54
N ILE A 10 9.61 -6.82 -2.85
CA ILE A 10 10.99 -6.32 -2.84
C ILE A 10 11.55 -6.31 -4.26
N PHE A 11 11.47 -7.44 -4.98
CA PHE A 11 12.00 -7.57 -6.33
C PHE A 11 11.32 -6.63 -7.32
N LEU A 12 9.99 -6.51 -7.26
CA LEU A 12 9.25 -5.58 -8.12
C LEU A 12 9.63 -4.12 -7.85
N THR A 13 9.78 -3.74 -6.57
CA THR A 13 10.23 -2.39 -6.21
C THR A 13 11.65 -2.13 -6.75
N ALA A 14 12.58 -3.05 -6.53
CA ALA A 14 13.95 -2.93 -7.03
C ALA A 14 14.00 -2.81 -8.56
N ALA A 15 13.15 -3.54 -9.27
CA ALA A 15 13.10 -3.51 -10.74
C ALA A 15 12.66 -2.17 -11.31
N VAL A 16 11.81 -1.41 -10.59
CA VAL A 16 11.22 -0.17 -11.13
C VAL A 16 11.86 1.11 -10.58
N VAL A 17 12.44 1.05 -9.38
CA VAL A 17 12.89 2.25 -8.66
C VAL A 17 14.02 2.98 -9.38
N GLY A 18 14.98 2.27 -9.97
CA GLY A 18 16.12 2.90 -10.69
C GLY A 18 15.67 3.76 -11.87
N SER A 19 14.65 3.29 -12.64
CA SER A 19 14.09 4.10 -13.72
C SER A 19 13.27 5.30 -13.21
N MET A 20 12.63 5.18 -12.05
CA MET A 20 11.92 6.27 -11.41
C MET A 20 12.90 7.34 -10.87
N GLU A 21 14.03 6.92 -10.31
CA GLU A 21 15.09 7.82 -9.84
C GLU A 21 15.71 8.61 -11.00
N SER A 22 16.01 7.96 -12.12
CA SER A 22 16.58 8.61 -13.30
C SER A 22 15.71 9.73 -13.85
N ARG A 23 14.37 9.54 -13.86
CA ARG A 23 13.42 10.55 -14.33
C ARG A 23 12.89 11.48 -13.24
N LYS A 24 13.33 11.32 -11.98
CA LYS A 24 12.91 12.11 -10.81
C LYS A 24 11.39 12.16 -10.64
N THR A 25 10.70 11.07 -10.93
CA THR A 25 9.26 10.94 -10.75
C THR A 25 8.84 9.48 -10.67
N GLY A 26 7.98 9.16 -9.72
CA GLY A 26 7.43 7.82 -9.56
C GLY A 26 6.29 7.77 -8.56
N LEU A 27 5.46 6.73 -8.68
CA LEU A 27 4.44 6.39 -7.70
C LEU A 27 4.43 4.88 -7.50
N ILE A 28 4.60 4.46 -6.26
CA ILE A 28 4.52 3.06 -5.83
C ILE A 28 3.32 2.94 -4.89
N ILE A 29 2.39 2.06 -5.20
CA ILE A 29 1.23 1.77 -4.35
C ILE A 29 1.32 0.32 -3.89
N ASN A 30 1.59 0.12 -2.61
CA ASN A 30 1.63 -1.19 -1.98
C ASN A 30 0.30 -1.48 -1.26
N ILE A 31 -0.22 -2.69 -1.44
CA ILE A 31 -1.46 -3.12 -0.81
C ILE A 31 -1.14 -4.04 0.39
N SER A 32 -1.36 -3.53 1.58
CA SER A 32 -1.26 -4.27 2.83
C SER A 32 -2.65 -4.77 3.29
N SER A 33 -2.91 -4.71 4.57
CA SER A 33 -4.19 -5.04 5.21
C SER A 33 -4.22 -4.44 6.62
N ASP A 34 -5.40 -4.22 7.18
CA ASP A 34 -5.54 -3.88 8.59
C ASP A 34 -4.99 -4.98 9.52
N PHE A 35 -4.95 -6.23 9.08
CA PHE A 35 -4.26 -7.31 9.81
C PHE A 35 -2.73 -7.14 9.89
N GLY A 36 -2.15 -6.21 9.16
CA GLY A 36 -0.76 -5.78 9.35
C GLY A 36 -0.59 -4.73 10.46
N ARG A 37 -1.68 -4.13 10.95
CA ARG A 37 -1.68 -3.11 12.01
C ARG A 37 -2.09 -3.67 13.37
N LEU A 38 -3.03 -4.60 13.34
CA LEU A 38 -3.65 -5.18 14.52
C LEU A 38 -3.28 -6.66 14.65
N PRO A 39 -3.10 -7.17 15.87
CA PRO A 39 -2.94 -8.60 16.08
C PRO A 39 -4.13 -9.38 15.51
N ALA A 40 -3.83 -10.40 14.72
CA ALA A 40 -4.82 -11.22 14.05
C ALA A 40 -4.62 -12.71 14.41
N PRO A 41 -5.22 -13.20 15.50
CA PRO A 41 -5.17 -14.61 15.87
C PRO A 41 -5.65 -15.50 14.69
N LEU A 42 -5.10 -16.71 14.60
CA LEU A 42 -5.38 -17.71 13.55
C LEU A 42 -4.83 -17.35 12.15
N VAL A 43 -4.46 -16.10 11.90
CA VAL A 43 -3.85 -15.63 10.64
C VAL A 43 -2.52 -14.90 10.87
N ALA A 44 -1.79 -15.29 11.92
CA ALA A 44 -0.58 -14.63 12.37
C ALA A 44 0.47 -14.45 11.24
N LEU A 45 0.73 -15.49 10.46
CA LEU A 45 1.67 -15.41 9.34
C LEU A 45 1.22 -14.39 8.28
N TYR A 46 -0.08 -14.36 7.97
CA TYR A 46 -0.61 -13.36 7.04
C TYR A 46 -0.44 -11.95 7.62
N GLY A 47 -0.85 -11.72 8.86
CA GLY A 47 -0.68 -10.44 9.55
C GLY A 47 0.78 -9.98 9.55
N ALA A 48 1.72 -10.88 9.88
CA ALA A 48 3.15 -10.58 9.86
C ALA A 48 3.65 -10.16 8.48
N THR A 49 3.23 -10.86 7.40
CA THR A 49 3.61 -10.43 6.03
C THR A 49 3.01 -9.08 5.67
N LYS A 50 1.80 -8.76 6.14
CA LYS A 50 1.17 -7.46 5.90
C LYS A 50 1.79 -6.34 6.74
N ALA A 51 2.25 -6.63 7.96
CA ALA A 51 3.06 -5.69 8.76
C ALA A 51 4.40 -5.38 8.07
N PHE A 52 5.05 -6.40 7.48
CA PHE A 52 6.24 -6.20 6.65
C PHE A 52 5.97 -5.21 5.51
N VAL A 53 4.87 -5.38 4.76
CA VAL A 53 4.50 -4.46 3.67
C VAL A 53 4.37 -3.02 4.15
N ILE A 54 3.73 -2.80 5.31
CA ILE A 54 3.58 -1.46 5.91
C ILE A 54 4.94 -0.86 6.22
N HIS A 55 5.79 -1.62 6.94
CA HIS A 55 7.09 -1.12 7.39
C HIS A 55 8.01 -0.85 6.20
N PHE A 56 8.12 -1.78 5.26
CA PHE A 56 8.89 -1.63 4.04
C PHE A 56 8.47 -0.40 3.24
N SER A 57 7.16 -0.20 3.06
CA SER A 57 6.63 0.98 2.36
C SER A 57 7.01 2.29 3.04
N LYS A 58 7.02 2.32 4.38
CA LYS A 58 7.47 3.48 5.14
C LYS A 58 8.95 3.77 4.90
N CYS A 59 9.81 2.76 4.97
CA CYS A 59 11.25 2.91 4.76
C CYS A 59 11.55 3.46 3.37
N ILE A 60 11.09 2.78 2.31
CA ILE A 60 11.37 3.21 0.93
C ILE A 60 10.76 4.58 0.59
N ARG A 61 9.66 4.98 1.26
CA ARG A 61 9.10 6.32 1.12
C ARG A 61 10.10 7.39 1.54
N TYR A 62 10.79 7.22 2.67
CA TYR A 62 11.79 8.17 3.13
C TYR A 62 13.06 8.11 2.28
N GLU A 63 13.50 6.91 1.89
CA GLU A 63 14.69 6.71 1.07
C GLU A 63 14.57 7.41 -0.30
N TYR A 64 13.40 7.32 -0.94
CA TYR A 64 13.19 7.84 -2.29
C TYR A 64 12.46 9.18 -2.37
N ALA A 65 12.12 9.78 -1.23
CA ALA A 65 11.54 11.12 -1.19
C ALA A 65 12.40 12.20 -1.90
N PRO A 66 13.74 12.20 -1.74
CA PRO A 66 14.60 13.17 -2.44
C PRO A 66 14.57 13.01 -3.98
N SER A 67 14.21 11.83 -4.48
CA SER A 67 14.08 11.54 -5.91
C SER A 67 12.67 11.80 -6.44
N ASN A 68 11.80 12.45 -5.64
CA ASN A 68 10.40 12.72 -6.01
C ASN A 68 9.60 11.46 -6.37
N ILE A 69 9.90 10.35 -5.68
CA ILE A 69 9.16 9.10 -5.78
C ILE A 69 8.22 9.00 -4.59
N HIS A 70 6.93 8.92 -4.90
CA HIS A 70 5.89 8.80 -3.88
C HIS A 70 5.58 7.33 -3.61
N VAL A 71 5.56 6.96 -2.33
CA VAL A 71 5.21 5.60 -1.91
C VAL A 71 4.01 5.66 -0.99
N GLN A 72 2.96 4.94 -1.36
CA GLN A 72 1.74 4.81 -0.57
C GLN A 72 1.51 3.35 -0.18
N CYS A 73 1.15 3.12 1.08
CA CYS A 73 0.69 1.82 1.55
C CYS A 73 -0.80 1.91 1.88
N ILE A 74 -1.61 1.12 1.19
CA ILE A 74 -3.05 1.05 1.43
C ILE A 74 -3.33 -0.19 2.28
N CYS A 75 -4.05 0.01 3.39
CA CYS A 75 -4.41 -1.06 4.33
C CYS A 75 -5.92 -1.28 4.32
N PRO A 76 -6.46 -2.03 3.36
CA PRO A 76 -7.88 -2.30 3.32
C PRO A 76 -8.31 -3.16 4.51
N GLN A 77 -9.52 -2.91 4.99
CA GLN A 77 -10.27 -3.83 5.83
C GLN A 77 -10.87 -4.93 4.94
N VAL A 78 -12.15 -5.21 5.10
CA VAL A 78 -12.84 -6.19 4.26
C VAL A 78 -13.38 -5.50 3.02
N VAL A 79 -13.06 -6.05 1.85
CA VAL A 79 -13.64 -5.66 0.56
C VAL A 79 -14.53 -6.79 0.07
N CYS A 80 -15.67 -6.48 -0.53
CA CYS A 80 -16.63 -7.45 -1.05
C CYS A 80 -16.02 -8.16 -2.28
N THR A 81 -15.34 -9.30 -2.06
CA THR A 81 -14.63 -10.07 -3.10
C THR A 81 -14.89 -11.56 -2.96
N LYS A 82 -14.54 -12.33 -4.00
CA LYS A 82 -14.54 -13.80 -3.92
C LYS A 82 -13.62 -14.34 -2.82
N MET A 83 -12.52 -13.65 -2.55
CA MET A 83 -11.55 -14.03 -1.52
C MET A 83 -12.11 -13.84 -0.11
N SER A 84 -12.78 -12.74 0.16
CA SER A 84 -13.39 -12.46 1.46
C SER A 84 -14.66 -13.26 1.72
N LYS A 85 -15.22 -13.92 0.69
CA LYS A 85 -16.53 -14.63 0.71
C LYS A 85 -17.71 -13.74 1.11
N VAL A 86 -17.52 -12.44 1.22
CA VAL A 86 -18.60 -11.47 1.50
C VAL A 86 -19.32 -11.16 0.21
N LYS A 87 -20.62 -11.51 0.14
CA LYS A 87 -21.44 -11.38 -1.07
C LYS A 87 -22.21 -10.06 -1.16
N ARG A 88 -22.37 -9.34 -0.06
CA ARG A 88 -23.13 -8.07 -0.01
C ARG A 88 -22.23 -6.94 0.43
N SER A 89 -22.21 -5.88 -0.35
CA SER A 89 -21.56 -4.62 0.04
C SER A 89 -22.41 -3.90 1.10
N SER A 90 -21.74 -3.17 1.99
CA SER A 90 -22.37 -2.31 2.97
C SER A 90 -21.59 -0.98 3.05
N PHE A 91 -22.03 -0.05 3.88
CA PHE A 91 -21.31 1.20 4.10
C PHE A 91 -19.84 0.98 4.53
N LEU A 92 -19.60 -0.06 5.34
CA LEU A 92 -18.26 -0.42 5.83
C LEU A 92 -17.50 -1.41 4.93
N ILE A 93 -18.19 -2.08 4.00
CA ILE A 93 -17.61 -3.10 3.12
C ILE A 93 -17.84 -2.68 1.67
N PRO A 94 -16.91 -1.94 1.06
CA PRO A 94 -17.06 -1.43 -0.29
C PRO A 94 -16.98 -2.56 -1.34
N THR A 95 -17.57 -2.31 -2.52
CA THR A 95 -17.29 -3.13 -3.70
C THR A 95 -15.86 -2.90 -4.18
N PRO A 96 -15.29 -3.83 -4.97
CA PRO A 96 -13.94 -3.67 -5.54
C PRO A 96 -13.79 -2.36 -6.33
N GLU A 97 -14.79 -1.98 -7.11
CA GLU A 97 -14.77 -0.77 -7.95
C GLU A 97 -14.69 0.49 -7.09
N LYS A 98 -15.54 0.60 -6.07
CA LYS A 98 -15.54 1.72 -5.12
C LYS A 98 -14.23 1.79 -4.35
N PHE A 99 -13.70 0.63 -3.92
CA PHE A 99 -12.42 0.58 -3.25
C PHE A 99 -11.29 1.13 -4.14
N VAL A 100 -11.20 0.69 -5.39
CA VAL A 100 -10.17 1.14 -6.35
C VAL A 100 -10.30 2.63 -6.64
N GLN A 101 -11.51 3.14 -6.85
CA GLN A 101 -11.76 4.58 -7.04
C GLN A 101 -11.25 5.42 -5.86
N HIS A 102 -11.56 5.00 -4.63
CA HIS A 102 -11.10 5.70 -3.43
C HIS A 102 -9.57 5.61 -3.27
N ALA A 103 -8.98 4.44 -3.53
CA ALA A 103 -7.55 4.23 -3.45
C ALA A 103 -6.78 5.12 -4.44
N LEU A 104 -7.22 5.19 -5.69
CA LEU A 104 -6.62 6.03 -6.72
C LEU A 104 -6.82 7.52 -6.44
N CYS A 105 -8.01 7.92 -5.99
CA CYS A 105 -8.27 9.30 -5.59
C CYS A 105 -7.38 9.73 -4.41
N SER A 106 -7.16 8.85 -3.44
CA SER A 106 -6.24 9.09 -2.33
C SER A 106 -4.79 9.25 -2.83
N ALA A 107 -4.35 8.39 -3.75
CA ALA A 107 -3.00 8.44 -4.32
C ALA A 107 -2.72 9.74 -5.08
N THR A 108 -3.70 10.23 -5.85
CA THR A 108 -3.56 11.49 -6.59
C THR A 108 -3.57 12.73 -5.68
N LYS A 109 -4.41 12.75 -4.63
CA LYS A 109 -4.43 13.81 -3.62
C LYS A 109 -3.13 13.87 -2.83
N LEU A 110 -2.55 12.71 -2.49
CA LEU A 110 -1.26 12.63 -1.82
C LEU A 110 -0.14 13.23 -2.67
N LYS A 111 -0.10 12.95 -3.95
CA LYS A 111 0.89 13.55 -4.86
C LYS A 111 0.81 15.09 -4.82
N ALA A 112 -0.37 15.67 -4.79
CA ALA A 112 -0.57 17.11 -4.68
C ALA A 112 -0.15 17.67 -3.30
N SER A 113 -0.43 16.95 -2.22
CA SER A 113 -0.09 17.33 -0.84
C SER A 113 1.42 17.23 -0.55
N PHE A 114 2.12 16.25 -1.14
CA PHE A 114 3.57 16.08 -0.97
C PHE A 114 4.41 17.18 -1.62
N GLN A 115 3.91 17.83 -2.64
CA GLN A 115 4.55 19.03 -3.21
C GLN A 115 4.55 20.19 -2.20
N GLN A 116 3.68 20.15 -1.18
CA GLN A 116 3.59 21.19 -0.15
C GLN A 116 4.29 20.81 1.17
N ASN A 117 4.39 19.53 1.52
CA ASN A 117 5.08 19.09 2.74
C ASN A 117 5.46 17.59 2.68
N PRO A 118 6.76 17.24 2.52
CA PRO A 118 7.21 15.84 2.39
C PRO A 118 7.06 15.01 3.69
N PHE A 119 6.74 15.62 4.82
CA PHE A 119 6.64 14.97 6.14
C PHE A 119 5.22 14.74 6.63
N THR A 120 4.19 14.99 5.83
CA THR A 120 2.82 14.70 6.25
C THR A 120 2.60 13.20 6.40
N ASN A 121 2.37 12.79 7.64
CA ASN A 121 1.98 11.43 8.01
C ASN A 121 0.60 11.11 7.44
N VAL A 122 0.56 10.40 6.32
CA VAL A 122 -0.64 9.69 5.88
C VAL A 122 -0.35 8.21 6.08
N ILE A 123 -0.91 7.68 7.15
CA ILE A 123 -0.98 6.26 7.43
C ILE A 123 -2.23 5.71 6.76
#